data_ac8d7321d044ef53e3c96f70628ccb8a
#
_entry.id   ac8d7321d044ef53e3c96f70628ccb8a
#
_cell.length_a   1.000
_cell.length_b   1.000
_cell.length_c   1.000
_cell.angle_alpha   90.00
_cell.angle_beta   90.00
_cell.angle_gamma   90.00
#
_symmetry.space_group_name_H-M   'P 1'
#
loop_
_entity.id
_entity.type
_entity.pdbx_description
1 polymer ?
#
loop_
_entity_poly.entity_id
_entity_poly.type
_entity_poly.pdbx_seq_one_letter_code
_entity_poly.pdbx_strand_id
1 'polypeptide(L)'
;AALDVLHERLVTVRHPAGTLFALAELCFKHAEDSGRREYDLAAAVFAYAFLFPDDKADRPDRFDPRLRIATDLYNRALTAGFASPDGSLVDLHSGDFALPFGQKLSVTFDEQSLEWANRWMYGFVPVAELEVRGLGARFRDPGLGAPLAASTKSLDAASSESLYLPPEMKVPTTALLRIPDPRTQATQPTIESTLRVYNRYETDGVEIAGERVPLESEPSATLAYSLSRSRIWRFERFGILRGDLISSEIEQPLTFLEPYRPGRIPVVFVHGTGSSPGRWADMINVLANDRRLRGRFQFWFFFYDSGNAIPYSAMRLRQALSGAVDRLDPGHRDPALQQMVVIGHSQGGLLTHMTA
;
A
#
# COMPACT_ATOMS: atom_id res chain seq x y z
N ALA A 1 7.43 -29.45 -23.00
CA ALA A 1 7.55 -29.50 -24.48
C ALA A 1 7.42 -28.11 -25.13
N ALA A 2 6.24 -27.44 -25.08
CA ALA A 2 6.09 -26.12 -25.74
C ALA A 2 6.94 -25.05 -25.09
N LEU A 3 6.98 -24.99 -23.76
CA LEU A 3 7.80 -24.05 -22.99
C LEU A 3 9.30 -24.23 -23.24
N ASP A 4 9.77 -25.47 -23.33
CA ASP A 4 11.19 -25.77 -23.58
C ASP A 4 11.61 -25.26 -24.96
N VAL A 5 10.78 -25.50 -26.00
CA VAL A 5 11.03 -25.04 -27.35
C VAL A 5 11.07 -23.49 -27.43
N LEU A 6 10.16 -22.82 -26.71
CA LEU A 6 10.16 -21.35 -26.66
C LEU A 6 11.38 -20.79 -25.92
N HIS A 7 11.79 -21.44 -24.83
CA HIS A 7 12.98 -21.04 -24.09
C HIS A 7 14.26 -21.24 -24.90
N GLU A 8 14.42 -22.37 -25.58
CA GLU A 8 15.54 -22.62 -26.52
C GLU A 8 15.56 -21.59 -27.64
N ARG A 9 14.39 -21.23 -28.16
CA ARG A 9 14.27 -20.20 -29.19
C ARG A 9 14.71 -18.80 -28.70
N LEU A 10 14.53 -18.48 -27.40
CA LEU A 10 14.90 -17.19 -26.82
C LEU A 10 16.38 -16.87 -27.04
N VAL A 11 17.27 -17.89 -26.99
CA VAL A 11 18.72 -17.74 -27.18
C VAL A 11 19.09 -17.39 -28.63
N THR A 12 18.27 -17.78 -29.61
CA THR A 12 18.58 -17.68 -31.03
C THR A 12 17.89 -16.53 -31.77
N VAL A 13 16.85 -15.95 -31.16
CA VAL A 13 16.00 -14.92 -31.81
C VAL A 13 16.58 -13.52 -31.61
N ARG A 14 16.74 -12.77 -32.72
CA ARG A 14 17.24 -11.40 -32.72
C ARG A 14 16.32 -10.39 -32.04
N HIS A 15 15.00 -10.59 -32.11
CA HIS A 15 13.97 -9.73 -31.50
C HIS A 15 13.08 -10.57 -30.57
N PRO A 16 13.48 -10.77 -29.32
CA PRO A 16 12.85 -11.75 -28.42
C PRO A 16 11.50 -11.32 -27.83
N ALA A 17 11.01 -10.10 -28.07
CA ALA A 17 9.82 -9.56 -27.40
C ALA A 17 8.58 -10.49 -27.50
N GLY A 18 8.29 -11.05 -28.68
CA GLY A 18 7.18 -11.98 -28.85
C GLY A 18 7.37 -13.29 -28.12
N THR A 19 8.61 -13.80 -28.07
CA THR A 19 8.96 -15.04 -27.35
C THR A 19 8.91 -14.84 -25.83
N LEU A 20 9.41 -13.70 -25.33
CA LEU A 20 9.35 -13.32 -23.91
C LEU A 20 7.89 -13.20 -23.43
N PHE A 21 7.06 -12.52 -24.19
CA PHE A 21 5.64 -12.38 -23.87
C PHE A 21 4.94 -13.75 -23.84
N ALA A 22 5.16 -14.60 -24.85
CA ALA A 22 4.58 -15.95 -24.88
C ALA A 22 5.08 -16.84 -23.72
N LEU A 23 6.36 -16.73 -23.35
CA LEU A 23 6.90 -17.44 -22.17
C LEU A 23 6.24 -16.93 -20.88
N ALA A 24 6.04 -15.60 -20.73
CA ALA A 24 5.35 -15.07 -19.56
C ALA A 24 3.92 -15.61 -19.43
N GLU A 25 3.14 -15.58 -20.52
CA GLU A 25 1.76 -16.11 -20.51
C GLU A 25 1.71 -17.61 -20.23
N LEU A 26 2.52 -18.39 -20.92
CA LEU A 26 2.48 -19.85 -20.79
C LEU A 26 3.06 -20.35 -19.46
N CYS A 27 4.10 -19.69 -18.92
CA CYS A 27 4.59 -20.01 -17.57
C CYS A 27 3.52 -19.70 -16.53
N PHE A 28 2.89 -18.52 -16.61
CA PHE A 28 1.82 -18.14 -15.69
C PHE A 28 0.65 -19.15 -15.75
N LYS A 29 0.20 -19.48 -16.95
CA LYS A 29 -0.87 -20.48 -17.14
C LYS A 29 -0.47 -21.84 -16.60
N HIS A 30 0.76 -22.29 -16.82
CA HIS A 30 1.27 -23.54 -16.29
C HIS A 30 1.32 -23.55 -14.75
N ALA A 31 1.70 -22.43 -14.14
CA ALA A 31 1.68 -22.25 -12.69
C ALA A 31 0.25 -22.37 -12.13
N GLU A 32 -0.72 -21.66 -12.75
CA GLU A 32 -2.14 -21.77 -12.35
C GLU A 32 -2.66 -23.21 -12.40
N ASP A 33 -2.31 -23.96 -13.46
CA ASP A 33 -2.81 -25.33 -13.67
C ASP A 33 -2.10 -26.38 -12.78
N SER A 34 -0.84 -26.14 -12.40
CA SER A 34 0.01 -27.12 -11.69
C SER A 34 0.30 -26.78 -10.22
N GLY A 35 0.08 -25.53 -9.80
CA GLY A 35 0.44 -25.00 -8.48
C GLY A 35 1.96 -24.86 -8.27
N ARG A 36 2.77 -24.89 -9.35
CA ARG A 36 4.24 -24.85 -9.29
C ARG A 36 4.74 -23.41 -9.35
N ARG A 37 5.12 -22.85 -8.20
CA ARG A 37 5.53 -21.44 -8.01
C ARG A 37 6.77 -21.04 -8.80
N GLU A 38 7.66 -21.94 -9.13
CA GLU A 38 8.81 -21.65 -9.98
C GLU A 38 8.40 -21.15 -11.37
N TYR A 39 7.21 -21.52 -11.85
CA TYR A 39 6.68 -20.98 -13.11
C TYR A 39 6.04 -19.61 -12.93
N ASP A 40 5.50 -19.27 -11.75
CA ASP A 40 5.09 -17.91 -11.46
C ASP A 40 6.30 -16.96 -11.47
N LEU A 41 7.38 -17.31 -10.77
CA LEU A 41 8.61 -16.51 -10.78
C LEU A 41 9.19 -16.37 -12.19
N ALA A 42 9.18 -17.45 -12.99
CA ALA A 42 9.62 -17.38 -14.39
C ALA A 42 8.71 -16.44 -15.23
N ALA A 43 7.39 -16.49 -15.01
CA ALA A 43 6.46 -15.59 -15.68
C ALA A 43 6.75 -14.13 -15.35
N ALA A 44 7.04 -13.82 -14.07
CA ALA A 44 7.44 -12.47 -13.66
C ALA A 44 8.75 -12.01 -14.33
N VAL A 45 9.77 -12.89 -14.41
CA VAL A 45 11.04 -12.61 -15.09
C VAL A 45 10.83 -12.30 -16.56
N PHE A 46 10.11 -13.15 -17.30
CA PHE A 46 9.89 -12.98 -18.74
C PHE A 46 8.99 -11.78 -19.03
N ALA A 47 7.97 -11.51 -18.20
CA ALA A 47 7.15 -10.30 -18.32
C ALA A 47 7.98 -9.03 -18.10
N TYR A 48 8.86 -9.02 -17.10
CA TYR A 48 9.76 -7.90 -16.84
C TYR A 48 10.73 -7.67 -18.01
N ALA A 49 11.32 -8.73 -18.56
CA ALA A 49 12.22 -8.66 -19.71
C ALA A 49 11.51 -8.21 -21.01
N PHE A 50 10.20 -8.47 -21.14
CA PHE A 50 9.38 -7.93 -22.21
C PHE A 50 9.15 -6.42 -22.02
N LEU A 51 8.79 -5.99 -20.81
CA LEU A 51 8.46 -4.61 -20.49
C LEU A 51 9.68 -3.67 -20.53
N PHE A 52 10.83 -4.14 -20.08
CA PHE A 52 12.04 -3.34 -19.89
C PHE A 52 13.24 -3.97 -20.62
N PRO A 53 13.34 -3.82 -21.95
CA PRO A 53 14.50 -4.33 -22.69
C PRO A 53 15.77 -3.58 -22.30
N ASP A 54 16.90 -4.26 -22.45
CA ASP A 54 18.24 -3.73 -22.18
C ASP A 54 18.53 -2.51 -23.08
N ASP A 55 18.13 -2.58 -24.36
CA ASP A 55 18.17 -1.44 -25.30
C ASP A 55 16.79 -0.76 -25.39
N LYS A 56 16.80 0.57 -25.23
CA LYS A 56 15.59 1.39 -25.38
C LYS A 56 14.96 1.31 -26.78
N ALA A 57 15.77 1.06 -27.81
CA ALA A 57 15.29 0.90 -29.18
C ALA A 57 14.37 -0.33 -29.37
N ASP A 58 14.55 -1.34 -28.51
CA ASP A 58 13.77 -2.59 -28.55
C ASP A 58 12.50 -2.54 -27.72
N ARG A 59 12.13 -1.39 -27.16
CA ARG A 59 10.90 -1.25 -26.37
C ARG A 59 9.67 -1.50 -27.23
N PRO A 60 8.68 -2.21 -26.69
CA PRO A 60 7.38 -2.29 -27.33
C PRO A 60 6.79 -0.88 -27.55
N ASP A 61 6.06 -0.70 -28.65
CA ASP A 61 5.32 0.54 -28.89
C ASP A 61 4.37 0.82 -27.72
N ARG A 62 4.25 2.10 -27.33
CA ARG A 62 3.40 2.50 -26.18
C ARG A 62 1.91 2.12 -26.34
N PHE A 63 1.47 1.82 -27.55
CA PHE A 63 0.13 1.33 -27.85
C PHE A 63 0.08 -0.19 -28.07
N ASP A 64 1.19 -0.91 -27.85
CA ASP A 64 1.20 -2.37 -27.91
C ASP A 64 0.24 -2.93 -26.84
N PRO A 65 -0.86 -3.63 -27.23
CA PRO A 65 -1.84 -4.15 -26.28
C PRO A 65 -1.24 -5.13 -25.27
N ARG A 66 -0.10 -5.76 -25.58
CA ARG A 66 0.59 -6.69 -24.72
C ARG A 66 1.22 -6.03 -23.50
N LEU A 67 1.50 -4.72 -23.53
CA LEU A 67 2.08 -4.00 -22.39
C LEU A 67 1.21 -4.14 -21.14
N ARG A 68 -0.11 -3.94 -21.29
CA ARG A 68 -1.04 -4.08 -20.19
C ARG A 68 -1.10 -5.50 -19.66
N ILE A 69 -1.15 -6.48 -20.55
CA ILE A 69 -1.20 -7.90 -20.19
C ILE A 69 0.10 -8.30 -19.49
N ALA A 70 1.26 -7.91 -20.01
CA ALA A 70 2.55 -8.20 -19.40
C ALA A 70 2.70 -7.57 -18.01
N THR A 71 2.17 -6.35 -17.82
CA THR A 71 2.14 -5.71 -16.49
C THR A 71 1.27 -6.49 -15.51
N ASP A 72 0.05 -6.88 -15.92
CA ASP A 72 -0.83 -7.70 -15.08
C ASP A 72 -0.22 -9.09 -14.78
N LEU A 73 0.41 -9.72 -15.76
CA LEU A 73 1.12 -10.98 -15.57
C LEU A 73 2.27 -10.83 -14.56
N TYR A 74 3.10 -9.80 -14.72
CA TYR A 74 4.19 -9.52 -13.79
C TYR A 74 3.69 -9.33 -12.36
N ASN A 75 2.66 -8.49 -12.16
CA ASN A 75 2.11 -8.17 -10.85
C ASN A 75 1.53 -9.42 -10.14
N ARG A 76 0.74 -10.22 -10.87
CA ARG A 76 0.13 -11.46 -10.36
C ARG A 76 1.15 -12.56 -10.12
N ALA A 77 2.05 -12.75 -11.06
CA ALA A 77 3.11 -13.74 -10.99
C ALA A 77 4.08 -13.47 -9.83
N LEU A 78 4.45 -12.20 -9.60
CA LEU A 78 5.27 -11.81 -8.45
C LEU A 78 4.55 -12.10 -7.13
N THR A 79 3.26 -11.79 -7.05
CA THR A 79 2.44 -12.10 -5.86
C THR A 79 2.38 -13.60 -5.59
N ALA A 80 2.10 -14.41 -6.61
CA ALA A 80 1.95 -15.86 -6.48
C ALA A 80 3.31 -16.56 -6.22
N GLY A 81 4.37 -16.10 -6.88
CA GLY A 81 5.71 -16.67 -6.77
C GLY A 81 6.31 -16.55 -5.35
N PHE A 82 5.99 -15.46 -4.65
CA PHE A 82 6.41 -15.24 -3.26
C PHE A 82 5.30 -15.54 -2.24
N ALA A 83 4.19 -16.14 -2.64
CA ALA A 83 3.11 -16.47 -1.70
C ALA A 83 3.57 -17.47 -0.62
N SER A 84 3.08 -17.34 0.61
CA SER A 84 3.22 -18.36 1.67
C SER A 84 2.55 -19.69 1.25
N PRO A 85 2.86 -20.82 1.88
CA PRO A 85 2.29 -22.11 1.51
C PRO A 85 0.75 -22.15 1.49
N ASP A 86 0.11 -21.39 2.37
CA ASP A 86 -1.34 -21.26 2.47
C ASP A 86 -1.93 -20.12 1.61
N GLY A 87 -1.07 -19.35 0.91
CA GLY A 87 -1.47 -18.22 0.08
C GLY A 87 -1.89 -16.95 0.85
N SER A 88 -1.91 -16.99 2.18
CA SER A 88 -2.42 -15.89 3.00
C SER A 88 -1.50 -14.66 3.05
N LEU A 89 -0.20 -14.86 2.85
CA LEU A 89 0.84 -13.83 2.90
C LEU A 89 1.76 -13.91 1.69
N VAL A 90 2.54 -12.88 1.49
CA VAL A 90 3.67 -12.84 0.55
C VAL A 90 4.96 -12.76 1.37
N ASP A 91 5.83 -13.73 1.20
CA ASP A 91 7.08 -13.88 1.96
C ASP A 91 8.23 -13.23 1.19
N LEU A 92 8.54 -11.97 1.54
CA LEU A 92 9.58 -11.17 0.89
C LEU A 92 10.92 -11.35 1.63
N HIS A 93 11.88 -12.02 0.99
CA HIS A 93 13.20 -12.27 1.58
C HIS A 93 14.26 -12.47 0.49
N SER A 94 15.53 -12.33 0.88
CA SER A 94 16.67 -12.71 0.03
C SER A 94 16.80 -14.20 -0.09
N GLY A 95 17.22 -14.71 -1.25
CA GLY A 95 17.46 -16.14 -1.46
C GLY A 95 17.59 -16.52 -2.92
N ASP A 96 17.92 -17.77 -3.13
CA ASP A 96 17.97 -18.42 -4.45
C ASP A 96 16.69 -19.24 -4.66
N PHE A 97 15.95 -18.92 -5.71
CA PHE A 97 14.69 -19.58 -6.05
C PHE A 97 14.88 -20.36 -7.35
N ALA A 98 14.52 -21.63 -7.33
CA ALA A 98 14.55 -22.46 -8.53
C ALA A 98 13.56 -21.92 -9.58
N LEU A 99 13.98 -21.88 -10.83
CA LEU A 99 13.15 -21.59 -11.99
C LEU A 99 13.09 -22.81 -12.92
N PRO A 100 12.12 -22.89 -13.85
CA PRO A 100 12.13 -23.91 -14.89
C PRO A 100 13.39 -23.74 -15.78
N PHE A 101 13.62 -24.72 -16.65
CA PHE A 101 14.73 -24.71 -17.64
C PHE A 101 16.14 -24.77 -17.02
N GLY A 102 16.26 -25.25 -15.78
CA GLY A 102 17.54 -25.31 -15.07
C GLY A 102 18.10 -23.97 -14.63
N GLN A 103 17.29 -22.93 -14.65
CA GLN A 103 17.65 -21.60 -14.17
C GLN A 103 17.37 -21.41 -12.69
N LYS A 104 17.96 -20.37 -12.09
CA LYS A 104 17.62 -19.87 -10.75
C LYS A 104 17.51 -18.35 -10.72
N LEU A 105 16.64 -17.84 -9.89
CA LEU A 105 16.50 -16.43 -9.57
C LEU A 105 17.20 -16.16 -8.23
N SER A 106 18.27 -15.35 -8.28
CA SER A 106 18.97 -14.86 -7.08
C SER A 106 18.39 -13.52 -6.68
N VAL A 107 17.75 -13.46 -5.52
CA VAL A 107 17.05 -12.28 -5.02
C VAL A 107 17.82 -11.65 -3.88
N THR A 108 18.19 -10.39 -4.02
CA THR A 108 18.65 -9.54 -2.92
C THR A 108 17.48 -8.66 -2.46
N PHE A 109 17.02 -8.85 -1.23
CA PHE A 109 15.94 -8.06 -0.66
C PHE A 109 16.48 -6.84 0.10
N ASP A 110 15.94 -5.66 -0.23
CA ASP A 110 16.26 -4.42 0.47
C ASP A 110 15.42 -4.30 1.75
N GLU A 111 15.95 -4.84 2.86
CA GLU A 111 15.27 -4.80 4.16
C GLU A 111 15.07 -3.38 4.69
N GLN A 112 15.89 -2.40 4.30
CA GLN A 112 15.73 -1.00 4.72
C GLN A 112 14.43 -0.41 4.18
N SER A 113 13.91 -0.94 3.08
CA SER A 113 12.61 -0.55 2.53
C SER A 113 11.41 -0.91 3.42
N LEU A 114 11.62 -1.70 4.47
CA LEU A 114 10.59 -2.05 5.45
C LEU A 114 10.44 -1.00 6.55
N GLU A 115 11.38 -0.09 6.69
CA GLU A 115 11.30 0.99 7.67
C GLU A 115 10.53 2.19 7.10
N TRP A 116 9.56 2.67 7.85
CA TRP A 116 8.75 3.83 7.48
C TRP A 116 8.23 4.56 8.72
N ALA A 117 8.51 5.86 8.83
CA ALA A 117 8.01 6.72 9.91
C ALA A 117 8.20 6.10 11.30
N ASN A 118 9.42 5.63 11.59
CA ASN A 118 9.81 4.93 12.82
C ASN A 118 8.94 3.67 13.11
N ARG A 119 8.50 3.01 12.05
CA ARG A 119 7.73 1.76 12.11
C ARG A 119 8.36 0.74 11.16
N TRP A 120 8.16 -0.54 11.49
CA TRP A 120 8.58 -1.67 10.67
C TRP A 120 7.37 -2.30 9.98
N MET A 121 7.46 -2.46 8.66
CA MET A 121 6.43 -3.15 7.86
C MET A 121 6.65 -4.65 7.87
N TYR A 122 5.56 -5.42 8.00
CA TYR A 122 5.59 -6.88 8.03
C TYR A 122 4.22 -7.45 7.63
N GLY A 123 4.14 -8.79 7.42
CA GLY A 123 2.88 -9.50 7.19
C GLY A 123 2.13 -8.96 5.98
N PHE A 124 2.75 -9.09 4.81
CA PHE A 124 2.26 -8.60 3.53
C PHE A 124 1.11 -9.47 3.03
N VAL A 125 -0.10 -8.92 3.00
CA VAL A 125 -1.31 -9.61 2.50
C VAL A 125 -1.56 -9.20 1.05
N PRO A 126 -1.76 -10.15 0.11
CA PRO A 126 -2.18 -9.83 -1.24
C PRO A 126 -3.49 -9.05 -1.24
N VAL A 127 -3.55 -7.90 -1.91
CA VAL A 127 -4.79 -7.10 -1.92
C VAL A 127 -5.93 -7.78 -2.69
N ALA A 128 -5.62 -8.72 -3.59
CA ALA A 128 -6.61 -9.52 -4.29
C ALA A 128 -7.44 -10.42 -3.35
N GLU A 129 -6.88 -10.83 -2.21
CA GLU A 129 -7.54 -11.63 -1.17
C GLU A 129 -8.39 -10.78 -0.22
N LEU A 130 -8.36 -9.44 -0.35
CA LEU A 130 -9.05 -8.55 0.56
C LEU A 130 -10.44 -8.17 0.04
N GLU A 131 -11.44 -8.41 0.88
CA GLU A 131 -12.79 -7.93 0.62
C GLU A 131 -12.92 -6.43 0.95
N VAL A 132 -13.38 -5.65 -0.02
CA VAL A 132 -13.71 -4.23 0.18
C VAL A 132 -15.17 -4.11 0.54
N ARG A 133 -15.48 -4.11 1.85
CA ARG A 133 -16.84 -3.94 2.36
C ARG A 133 -16.99 -2.58 3.04
N GLY A 134 -18.15 -1.96 2.88
CA GLY A 134 -18.50 -0.70 3.56
C GLY A 134 -17.89 0.56 2.93
N LEU A 135 -17.31 0.45 1.74
CA LEU A 135 -16.84 1.57 0.94
C LEU A 135 -17.64 1.63 -0.37
N GLY A 136 -18.13 2.82 -0.74
CA GLY A 136 -18.91 3.04 -1.96
C GLY A 136 -18.10 3.02 -3.25
N ALA A 137 -16.77 3.18 -3.16
CA ALA A 137 -15.85 3.14 -4.28
C ALA A 137 -14.61 2.32 -3.96
N ARG A 138 -14.06 1.62 -4.97
CA ARG A 138 -12.79 0.91 -4.89
C ARG A 138 -11.77 1.65 -5.77
N PHE A 139 -10.78 2.24 -5.14
CA PHE A 139 -9.69 2.93 -5.83
C PHE A 139 -8.50 1.99 -5.99
N ARG A 140 -8.01 1.94 -7.22
CA ARG A 140 -6.81 1.24 -7.63
C ARG A 140 -5.96 2.22 -8.46
N ASP A 141 -4.70 2.35 -8.12
CA ASP A 141 -3.71 3.05 -8.94
C ASP A 141 -3.03 1.99 -9.82
N PRO A 142 -3.31 1.94 -11.13
CA PRO A 142 -2.70 0.94 -12.02
C PRO A 142 -1.21 1.24 -12.20
N GLY A 143 -0.41 0.20 -12.20
CA GLY A 143 1.04 0.31 -12.32
C GLY A 143 1.76 -1.03 -12.28
N LEU A 144 3.03 -1.01 -11.93
CA LEU A 144 3.91 -2.16 -11.88
C LEU A 144 4.17 -2.59 -10.44
N GLY A 145 4.26 -3.88 -10.20
CA GLY A 145 4.59 -4.52 -8.92
C GLY A 145 3.41 -5.17 -8.23
N ALA A 146 3.68 -6.04 -7.27
CA ALA A 146 2.68 -6.75 -6.49
C ALA A 146 2.03 -5.81 -5.46
N PRO A 147 0.72 -5.49 -5.56
CA PRO A 147 0.03 -4.65 -4.60
C PRO A 147 -0.30 -5.43 -3.34
N LEU A 148 0.15 -4.95 -2.20
CA LEU A 148 0.07 -5.61 -0.90
C LEU A 148 -0.45 -4.67 0.18
N ALA A 149 -1.05 -5.23 1.23
CA ALA A 149 -1.35 -4.54 2.47
C ALA A 149 -0.36 -5.00 3.56
N ALA A 150 0.52 -4.11 3.99
CA ALA A 150 1.48 -4.38 5.05
C ALA A 150 0.93 -4.02 6.42
N SER A 151 1.17 -4.86 7.42
CA SER A 151 1.04 -4.50 8.83
C SER A 151 2.23 -3.66 9.27
N THR A 152 2.04 -2.81 10.29
CA THR A 152 3.16 -2.05 10.84
C THR A 152 3.25 -2.23 12.36
N LYS A 153 4.46 -2.20 12.90
CA LYS A 153 4.74 -2.11 14.34
C LYS A 153 5.67 -0.92 14.59
N SER A 154 5.45 -0.19 15.69
CA SER A 154 6.34 0.91 16.09
C SER A 154 7.71 0.36 16.47
N LEU A 155 8.76 1.07 16.07
CA LEU A 155 10.14 0.84 16.53
C LEU A 155 10.40 1.60 17.84
N ASP A 156 9.78 2.77 18.01
CA ASP A 156 9.79 3.56 19.22
C ASP A 156 8.39 4.18 19.42
N ALA A 157 7.64 3.67 20.40
CA ALA A 157 6.29 4.13 20.68
C ALA A 157 6.24 5.59 21.19
N ALA A 158 7.34 6.11 21.72
CA ALA A 158 7.43 7.48 22.25
C ALA A 158 7.76 8.52 21.19
N SER A 159 8.10 8.10 19.97
CA SER A 159 8.41 9.06 18.89
C SER A 159 7.17 9.89 18.51
N SER A 160 7.38 11.18 18.24
CA SER A 160 6.32 12.09 17.81
C SER A 160 5.65 11.63 16.50
N GLU A 161 6.39 10.97 15.62
CA GLU A 161 5.90 10.44 14.35
C GLU A 161 4.96 9.26 14.53
N SER A 162 5.23 8.38 15.51
CA SER A 162 4.45 7.17 15.76
C SER A 162 3.27 7.39 16.71
N LEU A 163 3.30 8.46 17.52
CA LEU A 163 2.36 8.70 18.61
C LEU A 163 0.90 8.79 18.16
N TYR A 164 0.65 9.43 17.02
CA TYR A 164 -0.69 9.65 16.50
C TYR A 164 -1.14 8.60 15.49
N LEU A 165 -0.31 7.60 15.20
CA LEU A 165 -0.68 6.53 14.27
C LEU A 165 -1.33 5.36 15.03
N PRO A 166 -2.34 4.70 14.44
CA PRO A 166 -2.91 3.50 15.05
C PRO A 166 -1.83 2.43 15.30
N PRO A 167 -1.85 1.74 16.45
CA PRO A 167 -0.87 0.70 16.77
C PRO A 167 -0.76 -0.38 15.69
N GLU A 168 -1.90 -0.82 15.15
CA GLU A 168 -2.01 -1.86 14.11
C GLU A 168 -2.36 -1.27 12.73
N MET A 169 -1.70 -0.19 12.38
CA MET A 169 -1.92 0.45 11.09
C MET A 169 -1.59 -0.49 9.93
N LYS A 170 -2.44 -0.52 8.92
CA LYS A 170 -2.18 -1.17 7.64
C LYS A 170 -1.79 -0.13 6.59
N VAL A 171 -0.80 -0.46 5.78
CA VAL A 171 -0.21 0.45 4.80
C VAL A 171 -0.30 -0.16 3.41
N PRO A 172 -0.81 0.57 2.41
CA PRO A 172 -0.77 0.10 1.03
C PRO A 172 0.67 0.16 0.52
N THR A 173 1.17 -0.98 0.08
CA THR A 173 2.54 -1.17 -0.38
C THR A 173 2.57 -1.88 -1.72
N THR A 174 3.71 -1.78 -2.39
CA THR A 174 3.98 -2.48 -3.65
C THR A 174 5.34 -3.15 -3.57
N ALA A 175 5.39 -4.45 -3.72
CA ALA A 175 6.64 -5.18 -3.89
C ALA A 175 7.05 -5.15 -5.36
N LEU A 176 8.30 -4.80 -5.63
CA LEU A 176 8.85 -4.71 -6.98
C LEU A 176 10.17 -5.47 -7.06
N LEU A 177 10.23 -6.45 -7.94
CA LEU A 177 11.42 -7.18 -8.32
C LEU A 177 12.05 -6.51 -9.55
N ARG A 178 13.28 -6.07 -9.44
CA ARG A 178 14.03 -5.43 -10.53
C ARG A 178 15.14 -6.35 -10.99
N ILE A 179 15.30 -6.47 -12.30
CA ILE A 179 16.31 -7.30 -12.93
C ILE A 179 17.16 -6.37 -13.80
N PRO A 180 18.48 -6.21 -13.55
CA PRO A 180 19.36 -5.47 -14.42
C PRO A 180 19.53 -6.24 -15.75
N ASP A 181 19.64 -5.53 -16.87
CA ASP A 181 19.79 -6.13 -18.21
C ASP A 181 18.89 -7.36 -18.44
N PRO A 182 17.54 -7.19 -18.29
CA PRO A 182 16.64 -8.33 -18.06
C PRO A 182 16.53 -9.28 -19.26
N ARG A 183 16.73 -8.82 -20.50
CA ARG A 183 16.75 -9.71 -21.68
C ARG A 183 18.01 -10.55 -21.76
N THR A 184 19.14 -9.96 -21.42
CA THR A 184 20.41 -10.68 -21.32
C THR A 184 20.35 -11.73 -20.24
N GLN A 185 19.85 -11.37 -19.05
CA GLN A 185 19.77 -12.30 -17.93
C GLN A 185 18.72 -13.40 -18.12
N ALA A 186 17.64 -13.14 -18.87
CA ALA A 186 16.60 -14.15 -19.12
C ALA A 186 17.12 -15.45 -19.75
N THR A 187 18.31 -15.43 -20.33
CA THR A 187 18.97 -16.61 -20.93
C THR A 187 20.11 -17.17 -20.08
N GLN A 188 20.43 -16.57 -18.93
CA GLN A 188 21.53 -17.00 -18.06
C GLN A 188 21.06 -18.10 -17.08
N PRO A 189 21.97 -18.97 -16.62
CA PRO A 189 21.67 -19.94 -15.58
C PRO A 189 21.26 -19.33 -14.25
N THR A 190 21.79 -18.15 -13.92
CA THR A 190 21.44 -17.37 -12.73
C THR A 190 20.97 -15.99 -13.16
N ILE A 191 19.80 -15.60 -12.68
CA ILE A 191 19.18 -14.29 -12.92
C ILE A 191 19.30 -13.48 -11.64
N GLU A 192 20.12 -12.44 -11.64
CA GLU A 192 20.29 -11.55 -10.49
C GLU A 192 19.13 -10.55 -10.41
N SER A 193 18.63 -10.32 -9.20
CA SER A 193 17.51 -9.41 -9.02
C SER A 193 17.53 -8.71 -7.65
N THR A 194 16.87 -7.56 -7.59
CA THR A 194 16.66 -6.81 -6.34
C THR A 194 15.17 -6.69 -6.07
N LEU A 195 14.75 -7.13 -4.90
CA LEU A 195 13.38 -7.01 -4.42
C LEU A 195 13.29 -5.86 -3.41
N ARG A 196 12.32 -4.96 -3.61
CA ARG A 196 12.09 -3.82 -2.72
C ARG A 196 10.61 -3.58 -2.50
N VAL A 197 10.26 -3.12 -1.28
CA VAL A 197 8.90 -2.66 -0.94
C VAL A 197 8.83 -1.14 -1.06
N TYR A 198 7.77 -0.66 -1.68
CA TYR A 198 7.46 0.77 -1.79
C TYR A 198 6.16 1.06 -1.06
N ASN A 199 6.17 2.10 -0.25
CA ASN A 199 5.02 2.56 0.48
C ASN A 199 4.30 3.66 -0.34
N ARG A 200 3.00 3.49 -0.59
CA ARG A 200 2.19 4.44 -1.36
C ARG A 200 2.13 5.83 -0.74
N TYR A 201 2.27 5.94 0.57
CA TYR A 201 2.32 7.25 1.21
C TYR A 201 3.59 8.04 0.87
N GLU A 202 4.69 7.38 0.51
CA GLU A 202 5.95 8.01 0.13
C GLU A 202 6.08 8.24 -1.37
N THR A 203 5.74 7.23 -2.17
CA THR A 203 5.87 7.30 -3.63
C THR A 203 4.76 6.55 -4.34
N ASP A 204 4.36 7.07 -5.50
CA ASP A 204 3.42 6.43 -6.43
C ASP A 204 4.09 5.95 -7.72
N GLY A 205 5.43 6.04 -7.81
CA GLY A 205 6.19 5.61 -8.98
C GLY A 205 7.69 5.60 -8.75
N VAL A 206 8.39 4.88 -9.59
CA VAL A 206 9.85 4.67 -9.55
C VAL A 206 10.49 4.89 -10.91
N GLU A 207 11.77 5.19 -10.92
CA GLU A 207 12.55 5.28 -12.16
C GLU A 207 13.05 3.88 -12.57
N ILE A 208 12.67 3.43 -13.77
CA ILE A 208 13.17 2.20 -14.40
C ILE A 208 13.66 2.55 -15.79
N ALA A 209 14.89 2.23 -16.11
CA ALA A 209 15.51 2.49 -17.41
C ALA A 209 15.34 3.96 -17.89
N GLY A 210 15.37 4.92 -16.95
CA GLY A 210 15.25 6.36 -17.22
C GLY A 210 13.84 6.84 -17.53
N GLU A 211 12.83 6.09 -17.13
CA GLU A 211 11.41 6.50 -17.19
C GLU A 211 10.72 6.31 -15.85
N ARG A 212 9.81 7.25 -15.53
CA ARG A 212 8.97 7.11 -14.34
C ARG A 212 7.85 6.10 -14.61
N VAL A 213 7.91 4.99 -13.91
CA VAL A 213 6.91 3.91 -13.95
C VAL A 213 6.01 4.03 -12.73
N PRO A 214 4.67 4.13 -12.89
CA PRO A 214 3.76 4.13 -11.77
C PRO A 214 3.76 2.77 -11.08
N LEU A 215 3.59 2.78 -9.75
CA LEU A 215 3.46 1.56 -8.94
C LEU A 215 1.99 1.15 -8.82
N GLU A 216 1.75 -0.16 -8.92
CA GLU A 216 0.43 -0.74 -8.67
C GLU A 216 0.08 -0.64 -7.19
N SER A 217 -1.07 -0.06 -6.84
CA SER A 217 -1.54 -0.06 -5.46
C SER A 217 -3.07 -0.08 -5.36
N GLU A 218 -3.59 -0.60 -4.25
CA GLU A 218 -5.02 -0.71 -3.98
C GLU A 218 -5.36 -0.16 -2.59
N PRO A 219 -5.37 1.17 -2.42
CA PRO A 219 -5.55 1.80 -1.11
C PRO A 219 -6.92 1.53 -0.49
N SER A 220 -7.98 1.39 -1.29
CA SER A 220 -9.31 1.05 -0.76
C SER A 220 -9.35 -0.33 -0.10
N ALA A 221 -8.68 -1.33 -0.69
CA ALA A 221 -8.60 -2.66 -0.10
C ALA A 221 -7.83 -2.63 1.23
N THR A 222 -6.71 -1.90 1.28
CA THR A 222 -5.93 -1.73 2.52
C THR A 222 -6.72 -0.97 3.59
N LEU A 223 -7.45 0.08 3.22
CA LEU A 223 -8.32 0.83 4.15
C LEU A 223 -9.42 -0.07 4.70
N ALA A 224 -10.14 -0.80 3.85
CA ALA A 224 -11.18 -1.74 4.26
C ALA A 224 -10.62 -2.83 5.19
N TYR A 225 -9.43 -3.35 4.90
CA TYR A 225 -8.75 -4.32 5.73
C TYR A 225 -8.38 -3.76 7.11
N SER A 226 -7.82 -2.54 7.17
CA SER A 226 -7.57 -1.82 8.42
C SER A 226 -8.84 -1.69 9.26
N LEU A 227 -9.93 -1.24 8.64
CA LEU A 227 -11.22 -1.03 9.31
C LEU A 227 -11.79 -2.35 9.83
N SER A 228 -11.78 -3.43 9.02
CA SER A 228 -12.35 -4.73 9.41
C SER A 228 -11.68 -5.36 10.63
N ARG A 229 -10.40 -5.07 10.84
CA ARG A 229 -9.59 -5.54 11.97
C ARG A 229 -9.59 -4.58 13.16
N SER A 230 -9.96 -3.31 12.96
CA SER A 230 -10.01 -2.33 14.03
C SER A 230 -11.22 -2.55 14.94
N ARG A 231 -11.03 -2.32 16.25
CA ARG A 231 -12.14 -2.31 17.22
C ARG A 231 -13.17 -1.22 16.86
N ILE A 232 -12.73 -0.12 16.30
CA ILE A 232 -13.52 1.03 15.85
C ILE A 232 -14.64 0.63 14.90
N TRP A 233 -14.34 -0.17 13.87
CA TRP A 233 -15.32 -0.61 12.89
C TRP A 233 -16.34 -1.62 13.43
N ARG A 234 -15.94 -2.43 14.40
CA ARG A 234 -16.88 -3.33 15.09
C ARG A 234 -17.95 -2.55 15.84
N PHE A 235 -17.61 -1.37 16.35
CA PHE A 235 -18.58 -0.47 17.01
C PHE A 235 -19.56 0.14 16.02
N GLU A 236 -19.15 0.61 14.86
CA GLU A 236 -20.04 1.14 13.82
C GLU A 236 -21.09 0.09 13.39
N ARG A 237 -20.72 -1.20 13.36
CA ARG A 237 -21.62 -2.32 13.00
C ARG A 237 -22.57 -2.76 14.15
N PHE A 238 -22.14 -2.61 15.39
CA PHE A 238 -22.87 -3.12 16.56
C PHE A 238 -23.23 -2.04 17.58
N GLY A 239 -22.82 -0.81 17.40
CA GLY A 239 -22.59 0.17 18.44
C GLY A 239 -23.62 1.25 18.64
N ILE A 240 -24.93 0.98 18.55
CA ILE A 240 -25.93 1.98 19.07
C ILE A 240 -26.02 1.99 20.60
N LEU A 241 -25.42 1.04 21.35
CA LEU A 241 -25.80 0.79 22.72
C LEU A 241 -24.73 0.94 23.81
N ARG A 242 -23.44 1.17 23.55
CA ARG A 242 -22.42 1.28 24.63
C ARG A 242 -21.23 2.16 24.25
N GLY A 243 -21.40 3.48 24.23
CA GLY A 243 -20.30 4.45 24.09
C GLY A 243 -19.29 4.43 25.25
N ASP A 244 -19.74 4.03 26.44
CA ASP A 244 -18.99 3.97 27.69
C ASP A 244 -17.81 2.96 27.69
N LEU A 245 -17.87 1.92 26.88
CA LEU A 245 -16.80 0.92 26.81
C LEU A 245 -15.61 1.33 25.93
N ILE A 246 -15.76 2.37 25.10
CA ILE A 246 -14.71 2.82 24.16
C ILE A 246 -13.77 3.83 24.83
N SER A 247 -14.31 4.69 25.70
CA SER A 247 -13.56 5.82 26.27
C SER A 247 -12.44 5.43 27.20
N SER A 248 -12.55 4.28 27.88
CA SER A 248 -11.55 3.80 28.82
C SER A 248 -10.33 3.12 28.17
N GLU A 249 -10.42 2.76 26.89
CA GLU A 249 -9.36 2.04 26.17
C GLU A 249 -8.63 2.90 25.13
N ILE A 250 -9.07 4.15 24.88
CA ILE A 250 -8.43 5.04 23.92
C ILE A 250 -7.46 5.96 24.64
N GLU A 251 -6.18 5.59 24.63
CA GLU A 251 -5.12 6.39 25.23
C GLU A 251 -4.91 7.73 24.49
N GLN A 252 -5.16 7.76 23.17
CA GLN A 252 -4.97 8.94 22.33
C GLN A 252 -6.28 9.37 21.69
N PRO A 253 -6.80 10.57 22.03
CA PRO A 253 -8.05 11.08 21.47
C PRO A 253 -7.93 11.52 20.00
N LEU A 254 -6.72 11.71 19.48
CA LEU A 254 -6.44 12.14 18.13
C LEU A 254 -5.60 11.09 17.42
N THR A 255 -6.03 10.69 16.21
CA THR A 255 -5.38 9.66 15.39
C THR A 255 -5.27 10.13 13.95
N PHE A 256 -4.15 9.85 13.29
CA PHE A 256 -3.88 10.24 11.93
C PHE A 256 -4.02 9.06 10.96
N LEU A 257 -4.41 9.35 9.73
CA LEU A 257 -4.45 8.36 8.65
C LEU A 257 -3.04 7.99 8.15
N GLU A 258 -2.13 8.95 8.17
CA GLU A 258 -0.73 8.85 7.75
C GLU A 258 0.15 9.68 8.68
N PRO A 259 1.47 9.47 8.73
CA PRO A 259 2.39 10.31 9.49
C PRO A 259 2.26 11.78 9.13
N TYR A 260 2.43 12.65 10.11
CA TYR A 260 2.44 14.09 9.88
C TYR A 260 3.44 14.48 8.80
N ARG A 261 3.00 15.36 7.90
CA ARG A 261 3.83 15.93 6.84
C ARG A 261 3.78 17.44 6.89
N PRO A 262 4.92 18.10 7.13
CA PRO A 262 5.00 19.55 7.06
C PRO A 262 4.48 20.09 5.72
N GLY A 263 3.78 21.22 5.76
CA GLY A 263 3.20 21.87 4.59
C GLY A 263 1.87 21.31 4.10
N ARG A 264 1.34 20.22 4.72
CA ARG A 264 0.00 19.72 4.43
C ARG A 264 -1.00 20.18 5.49
N ILE A 265 -2.14 20.67 5.01
CA ILE A 265 -3.22 21.19 5.87
C ILE A 265 -3.95 20.02 6.55
N PRO A 266 -4.04 19.98 7.89
CA PRO A 266 -4.84 18.97 8.57
C PRO A 266 -6.34 19.17 8.34
N VAL A 267 -7.04 18.08 8.03
CA VAL A 267 -8.50 18.01 8.03
C VAL A 267 -8.90 17.06 9.14
N VAL A 268 -9.52 17.59 10.17
CA VAL A 268 -9.90 16.87 11.40
C VAL A 268 -11.36 16.47 11.33
N PHE A 269 -11.65 15.19 11.47
CA PHE A 269 -13.01 14.64 11.46
C PHE A 269 -13.50 14.34 12.86
N VAL A 270 -14.65 14.91 13.21
CA VAL A 270 -15.30 14.77 14.52
C VAL A 270 -16.65 14.08 14.35
N HIS A 271 -16.80 12.87 14.89
CA HIS A 271 -18.01 12.06 14.73
C HIS A 271 -19.18 12.57 15.58
N GLY A 272 -20.39 12.02 15.36
CA GLY A 272 -21.60 12.38 16.08
C GLY A 272 -21.90 11.46 17.26
N THR A 273 -23.07 11.66 17.86
CA THR A 273 -23.59 10.86 18.98
C THR A 273 -23.73 9.41 18.58
N GLY A 274 -23.27 8.47 19.43
CA GLY A 274 -23.38 7.03 19.22
C GLY A 274 -22.66 6.54 17.95
N SER A 275 -21.66 7.27 17.47
CA SER A 275 -20.90 6.98 16.26
C SER A 275 -19.40 6.90 16.55
N SER A 276 -18.62 6.64 15.52
CA SER A 276 -17.17 6.51 15.59
C SER A 276 -16.51 7.18 14.35
N PRO A 277 -15.18 7.33 14.31
CA PRO A 277 -14.48 7.75 13.10
C PRO A 277 -14.71 6.85 11.89
N GLY A 278 -15.12 5.61 12.06
CA GLY A 278 -15.52 4.71 10.98
C GLY A 278 -16.59 5.30 10.05
N ARG A 279 -17.44 6.19 10.58
CA ARG A 279 -18.44 6.93 9.81
C ARG A 279 -17.86 7.72 8.64
N TRP A 280 -16.62 8.14 8.77
CA TRP A 280 -15.92 8.92 7.76
C TRP A 280 -15.17 8.09 6.72
N ALA A 281 -15.17 6.75 6.87
CA ALA A 281 -14.35 5.86 6.06
C ALA A 281 -14.57 6.01 4.55
N ASP A 282 -15.83 6.09 4.11
CA ASP A 282 -16.15 6.25 2.69
C ASP A 282 -15.72 7.62 2.15
N MET A 283 -15.98 8.68 2.90
CA MET A 283 -15.52 10.02 2.55
C MET A 283 -13.99 10.09 2.49
N ILE A 284 -13.31 9.52 3.47
CA ILE A 284 -11.85 9.47 3.50
C ILE A 284 -11.30 8.65 2.33
N ASN A 285 -11.94 7.53 2.00
CA ASN A 285 -11.57 6.74 0.85
C ASN A 285 -11.57 7.57 -0.45
N VAL A 286 -12.56 8.45 -0.63
CA VAL A 286 -12.62 9.36 -1.79
C VAL A 286 -11.56 10.46 -1.69
N LEU A 287 -11.49 11.17 -0.56
CA LEU A 287 -10.59 12.32 -0.40
C LEU A 287 -9.11 11.92 -0.47
N ALA A 288 -8.71 10.84 0.20
CA ALA A 288 -7.32 10.36 0.22
C ALA A 288 -6.86 9.80 -1.15
N ASN A 289 -7.80 9.47 -2.04
CA ASN A 289 -7.49 8.97 -3.38
C ASN A 289 -7.60 10.06 -4.48
N ASP A 290 -8.12 11.25 -4.19
CA ASP A 290 -8.01 12.38 -5.11
C ASP A 290 -6.57 12.93 -5.08
N ARG A 291 -5.88 12.87 -6.22
CA ARG A 291 -4.47 13.31 -6.36
C ARG A 291 -4.25 14.77 -5.99
N ARG A 292 -5.24 15.64 -6.21
CA ARG A 292 -5.16 17.08 -5.90
C ARG A 292 -5.25 17.32 -4.40
N LEU A 293 -6.06 16.51 -3.70
CA LEU A 293 -6.27 16.64 -2.25
C LEU A 293 -5.15 15.96 -1.46
N ARG A 294 -4.74 14.76 -1.87
CA ARG A 294 -3.67 13.97 -1.22
C ARG A 294 -2.34 14.73 -1.08
N GLY A 295 -2.00 15.56 -2.08
CA GLY A 295 -0.77 16.37 -2.04
C GLY A 295 -0.84 17.59 -1.11
N ARG A 296 -2.04 18.05 -0.75
CA ARG A 296 -2.28 19.29 -0.04
C ARG A 296 -2.80 19.11 1.37
N PHE A 297 -3.54 18.04 1.63
CA PHE A 297 -4.21 17.79 2.90
C PHE A 297 -3.69 16.50 3.56
N GLN A 298 -3.85 16.41 4.89
CA GLN A 298 -3.64 15.23 5.70
C GLN A 298 -4.85 15.05 6.61
N PHE A 299 -5.22 13.80 6.93
CA PHE A 299 -6.51 13.48 7.54
C PHE A 299 -6.32 12.97 8.95
N TRP A 300 -6.97 13.65 9.91
CA TRP A 300 -6.93 13.38 11.33
C TRP A 300 -8.32 13.04 11.84
N PHE A 301 -8.42 12.23 12.88
CA PHE A 301 -9.68 11.79 13.47
C PHE A 301 -9.65 12.05 14.96
N PHE A 302 -10.71 12.70 15.47
CA PHE A 302 -10.89 12.91 16.89
C PHE A 302 -11.89 11.91 17.45
N PHE A 303 -11.43 11.22 18.49
CA PHE A 303 -12.24 10.29 19.28
C PHE A 303 -12.73 10.93 20.56
N TYR A 304 -13.99 10.77 20.87
CA TYR A 304 -14.55 11.17 22.15
C TYR A 304 -15.76 10.32 22.53
N ASP A 305 -16.04 10.22 23.83
CA ASP A 305 -17.28 9.63 24.31
C ASP A 305 -18.43 10.63 24.13
N SER A 306 -19.36 10.27 23.26
CA SER A 306 -20.55 11.11 23.00
C SER A 306 -21.54 11.20 24.13
N GLY A 307 -21.38 10.41 25.18
CA GLY A 307 -22.11 10.53 26.44
C GLY A 307 -21.63 11.65 27.36
N ASN A 308 -20.44 12.18 27.14
CA ASN A 308 -19.88 13.29 27.88
C ASN A 308 -20.62 14.60 27.57
N ALA A 309 -20.59 15.53 28.54
CA ALA A 309 -21.08 16.90 28.33
C ALA A 309 -20.38 17.56 27.11
N ILE A 310 -21.15 18.18 26.22
CA ILE A 310 -20.67 18.80 25.01
C ILE A 310 -19.52 19.79 25.27
N PRO A 311 -19.59 20.73 26.26
CA PRO A 311 -18.50 21.65 26.56
C PRO A 311 -17.20 20.93 26.98
N TYR A 312 -17.33 19.84 27.73
CA TYR A 312 -16.18 19.03 28.14
C TYR A 312 -15.48 18.37 26.92
N SER A 313 -16.27 17.76 26.04
CA SER A 313 -15.72 17.16 24.82
C SER A 313 -15.13 18.20 23.86
N ALA A 314 -15.71 19.41 23.78
CA ALA A 314 -15.13 20.51 23.01
C ALA A 314 -13.81 21.02 23.60
N MET A 315 -13.72 21.12 24.94
CA MET A 315 -12.44 21.40 25.62
C MET A 315 -11.38 20.36 25.29
N ARG A 316 -11.74 19.06 25.33
CA ARG A 316 -10.82 17.95 25.01
C ARG A 316 -10.37 18.00 23.55
N LEU A 317 -11.26 18.33 22.60
CA LEU A 317 -10.91 18.55 21.20
C LEU A 317 -9.87 19.66 21.07
N ARG A 318 -10.11 20.81 21.68
CA ARG A 318 -9.18 21.96 21.66
C ARG A 318 -7.82 21.57 22.24
N GLN A 319 -7.79 20.90 23.39
CA GLN A 319 -6.55 20.45 24.01
C GLN A 319 -5.78 19.45 23.13
N ALA A 320 -6.48 18.52 22.49
CA ALA A 320 -5.87 17.53 21.61
C ALA A 320 -5.24 18.19 20.38
N LEU A 321 -5.93 19.16 19.75
CA LEU A 321 -5.42 19.87 18.59
C LEU A 321 -4.24 20.78 18.94
N SER A 322 -4.34 21.58 20.02
CA SER A 322 -3.23 22.43 20.46
C SER A 322 -2.00 21.59 20.84
N GLY A 323 -2.20 20.53 21.62
CA GLY A 323 -1.10 19.64 22.00
C GLY A 323 -0.46 18.90 20.83
N ALA A 324 -1.22 18.61 19.76
CA ALA A 324 -0.67 18.04 18.53
C ALA A 324 0.18 19.08 17.79
N VAL A 325 -0.29 20.32 17.64
CA VAL A 325 0.47 21.40 17.01
C VAL A 325 1.78 21.65 17.75
N ASP A 326 1.73 21.81 19.08
CA ASP A 326 2.92 22.07 19.91
C ASP A 326 3.97 20.95 19.82
N ARG A 327 3.50 19.69 19.66
CA ARG A 327 4.39 18.53 19.59
C ARG A 327 4.97 18.31 18.21
N LEU A 328 4.17 18.52 17.14
CA LEU A 328 4.58 18.30 15.75
C LEU A 328 5.42 19.45 15.20
N ASP A 329 5.15 20.66 15.67
CA ASP A 329 5.86 21.88 15.27
C ASP A 329 6.16 22.77 16.49
N PRO A 330 7.09 22.38 17.38
CA PRO A 330 7.45 23.17 18.56
C PRO A 330 7.93 24.59 18.25
N GLY A 331 8.36 24.81 17.02
CA GLY A 331 8.83 26.12 16.56
C GLY A 331 7.76 26.99 15.90
N HIS A 332 6.53 26.48 15.75
CA HIS A 332 5.42 27.15 15.06
C HIS A 332 5.78 27.69 13.66
N ARG A 333 6.54 26.89 12.89
CA ARG A 333 7.09 27.25 11.58
C ARG A 333 6.28 26.72 10.41
N ASP A 334 5.38 25.75 10.65
CA ASP A 334 4.51 25.20 9.62
C ASP A 334 3.18 25.95 9.54
N PRO A 335 3.01 26.86 8.54
CA PRO A 335 1.77 27.64 8.39
C PRO A 335 0.56 26.75 8.02
N ALA A 336 0.77 25.53 7.53
CA ALA A 336 -0.31 24.62 7.19
C ALA A 336 -1.09 24.15 8.42
N LEU A 337 -0.43 24.00 9.57
CA LEU A 337 -1.10 23.67 10.84
C LEU A 337 -2.08 24.77 11.30
N GLN A 338 -1.80 26.04 10.96
CA GLN A 338 -2.68 27.17 11.27
C GLN A 338 -3.91 27.27 10.34
N GLN A 339 -3.89 26.53 9.22
CA GLN A 339 -4.99 26.46 8.25
C GLN A 339 -5.89 25.24 8.49
N MET A 340 -5.77 24.60 9.64
CA MET A 340 -6.51 23.40 10.00
C MET A 340 -8.01 23.54 9.72
N VAL A 341 -8.60 22.54 9.08
CA VAL A 341 -10.04 22.45 8.80
C VAL A 341 -10.64 21.40 9.72
N VAL A 342 -11.69 21.75 10.46
CA VAL A 342 -12.40 20.80 11.33
C VAL A 342 -13.80 20.53 10.77
N ILE A 343 -14.12 19.26 10.54
CA ILE A 343 -15.39 18.77 9.98
C ILE A 343 -16.12 17.94 11.03
N GLY A 344 -17.22 18.47 11.53
CA GLY A 344 -18.06 17.81 12.55
C GLY A 344 -19.39 17.34 11.98
N HIS A 345 -19.81 16.12 12.37
CA HIS A 345 -21.15 15.59 12.09
C HIS A 345 -22.02 15.60 13.34
N SER A 346 -23.24 16.11 13.26
CA SER A 346 -24.22 16.10 14.39
C SER A 346 -23.62 16.74 15.65
N GLN A 347 -23.55 16.03 16.79
CA GLN A 347 -22.90 16.50 18.02
C GLN A 347 -21.45 16.95 17.77
N GLY A 348 -20.70 16.27 16.88
CA GLY A 348 -19.36 16.69 16.48
C GLY A 348 -19.33 18.09 15.83
N GLY A 349 -20.41 18.49 15.16
CA GLY A 349 -20.57 19.86 14.65
C GLY A 349 -20.68 20.89 15.78
N LEU A 350 -21.37 20.57 16.87
CA LEU A 350 -21.44 21.43 18.06
C LEU A 350 -20.06 21.55 18.73
N LEU A 351 -19.35 20.42 18.87
CA LEU A 351 -17.98 20.44 19.40
C LEU A 351 -17.07 21.34 18.56
N THR A 352 -17.14 21.20 17.24
CA THR A 352 -16.36 22.01 16.28
C THR A 352 -16.65 23.49 16.47
N HIS A 353 -17.93 23.86 16.51
CA HIS A 353 -18.33 25.28 16.69
C HIS A 353 -17.86 25.85 18.02
N MET A 354 -17.86 25.05 19.10
CA MET A 354 -17.37 25.50 20.42
C MET A 354 -15.83 25.52 20.51
N THR A 355 -15.12 24.86 19.60
CA THR A 355 -13.65 24.80 19.57
C THR A 355 -13.05 25.96 18.78
N ALA A 356 -13.74 26.45 17.74
CA ALA A 356 -13.39 27.62 16.98
C ALA A 356 -13.61 28.88 17.81
#